data_1be61fc8fcbe5245c28320ede8f7b9ee
#
_entry.id   1be61fc8fcbe5245c28320ede8f7b9ee
#
_cell.length_a   1.000
_cell.length_b   1.000
_cell.length_c   1.000
_cell.angle_alpha   90.00
_cell.angle_beta   90.00
_cell.angle_gamma   90.00
#
_symmetry.space_group_name_H-M   'P 1'
#
loop_
_entity.id
_entity.type
_entity.pdbx_description
1 polymer ?
#
loop_
_entity_poly.entity_id
_entity_poly.type
_entity_poly.pdbx_seq_one_letter_code
_entity_poly.pdbx_strand_id
1 'polypeptide(L)'
;MHVRYNQRKFLVQFQLISQTGIIFLQSILITSLNRHMNNKMQLKQIAEAKLPTPWGDFLMIGFEEIATGQDHVALVYGTISDNEPVLSRIHSECLTGDALFSLRCDCGFQLEAALAQIAKEGRGILLYHRQEGRNIGLLNKIRAYALQDKGADTVEANHQLGFAADERDFTLCADMYKLLGVHAIRLLTNNPKKVEIMTEAGINIVERVPLITGRNAKNAHYLNTKARKMGHLLPEEP
;
A
#
# COMPACT_ATOMS: atom_id res chain seq x y z
N MET A 1 34.84 -54.12 -37.30
CA MET A 1 35.21 -53.44 -36.04
C MET A 1 33.98 -52.77 -35.48
N HIS A 2 33.27 -53.47 -34.57
CA HIS A 2 32.00 -53.00 -34.04
C HIS A 2 32.24 -52.25 -32.69
N VAL A 3 31.97 -50.99 -32.64
CA VAL A 3 31.94 -50.23 -31.35
C VAL A 3 30.49 -50.25 -30.85
N ARG A 4 30.20 -51.11 -29.90
CA ARG A 4 28.93 -51.05 -29.14
C ARG A 4 29.05 -49.95 -28.07
N TYR A 5 28.38 -48.86 -28.28
CA TYR A 5 28.24 -47.78 -27.30
C TYR A 5 27.27 -48.18 -26.19
N ASN A 6 27.74 -48.11 -24.96
CA ASN A 6 27.12 -48.67 -23.76
C ASN A 6 26.00 -47.74 -23.25
N GLN A 7 24.76 -47.99 -23.67
CA GLN A 7 23.57 -47.21 -23.28
C GLN A 7 23.08 -47.43 -21.82
N ARG A 8 23.74 -48.28 -21.05
CA ARG A 8 23.28 -48.64 -19.70
C ARG A 8 23.77 -47.76 -18.58
N LYS A 9 24.65 -46.81 -18.81
CA LYS A 9 25.13 -45.86 -17.75
C LYS A 9 24.37 -44.56 -17.65
N PHE A 10 23.51 -44.21 -18.59
CA PHE A 10 22.74 -42.96 -18.57
C PHE A 10 21.38 -43.08 -17.86
N LEU A 11 20.87 -44.30 -17.63
CA LEU A 11 19.53 -44.50 -17.03
C LEU A 11 19.50 -44.62 -15.50
N VAL A 12 20.64 -44.66 -14.83
CA VAL A 12 20.72 -44.82 -13.37
C VAL A 12 20.89 -43.45 -12.64
N GLN A 13 21.17 -42.39 -13.35
CA GLN A 13 21.38 -41.06 -12.74
C GLN A 13 20.13 -40.20 -12.66
N PHE A 14 18.99 -40.64 -13.21
CA PHE A 14 17.70 -39.93 -13.16
C PHE A 14 16.74 -40.46 -12.08
N GLN A 15 17.11 -41.42 -11.26
CA GLN A 15 16.19 -42.09 -10.32
C GLN A 15 16.39 -41.73 -8.85
N LEU A 16 17.19 -40.70 -8.54
CA LEU A 16 17.39 -40.19 -7.17
C LEU A 16 17.20 -38.67 -7.08
N ILE A 17 16.17 -38.12 -7.76
CA ILE A 17 15.62 -36.85 -7.35
C ILE A 17 14.66 -37.19 -6.20
N SER A 18 15.10 -37.02 -4.97
CA SER A 18 14.27 -37.24 -3.80
C SER A 18 13.02 -36.36 -3.89
N GLN A 19 11.91 -36.76 -3.26
CA GLN A 19 10.67 -35.92 -3.18
C GLN A 19 10.97 -34.51 -2.75
N THR A 20 12.01 -34.27 -1.94
CA THR A 20 12.54 -32.94 -1.55
C THR A 20 13.06 -32.13 -2.74
N GLY A 21 13.71 -32.76 -3.74
CA GLY A 21 14.18 -32.07 -4.95
C GLY A 21 13.03 -31.62 -5.86
N ILE A 22 11.97 -32.42 -5.96
CA ILE A 22 10.77 -32.06 -6.74
C ILE A 22 10.01 -30.90 -6.06
N ILE A 23 9.85 -30.93 -4.74
CA ILE A 23 9.23 -29.87 -3.95
C ILE A 23 10.05 -28.57 -4.05
N PHE A 24 11.39 -28.67 -4.02
CA PHE A 24 12.27 -27.50 -4.16
C PHE A 24 12.19 -26.89 -5.57
N LEU A 25 12.16 -27.71 -6.63
CA LEU A 25 11.98 -27.24 -8.00
C LEU A 25 10.58 -26.65 -8.23
N GLN A 26 9.54 -27.24 -7.66
CA GLN A 26 8.19 -26.69 -7.70
C GLN A 26 8.10 -25.36 -6.95
N SER A 27 8.74 -25.22 -5.79
CA SER A 27 8.78 -23.96 -5.05
C SER A 27 9.52 -22.87 -5.83
N ILE A 28 10.64 -23.19 -6.48
CA ILE A 28 11.36 -22.24 -7.35
C ILE A 28 10.51 -21.85 -8.56
N LEU A 29 9.83 -22.82 -9.19
CA LEU A 29 8.96 -22.57 -10.35
C LEU A 29 7.75 -21.71 -9.95
N ILE A 30 7.11 -22.02 -8.82
CA ILE A 30 6.01 -21.22 -8.27
C ILE A 30 6.49 -19.82 -7.90
N THR A 31 7.66 -19.69 -7.28
CA THR A 31 8.25 -18.40 -6.94
C THR A 31 8.61 -17.60 -8.20
N SER A 32 9.14 -18.26 -9.26
CA SER A 32 9.45 -17.59 -10.53
C SER A 32 8.18 -17.22 -11.31
N LEU A 33 7.14 -18.08 -11.30
CA LEU A 33 5.84 -17.79 -11.88
C LEU A 33 5.12 -16.66 -11.13
N ASN A 34 5.14 -16.67 -9.79
CA ASN A 34 4.61 -15.57 -8.98
C ASN A 34 5.39 -14.28 -9.19
N ARG A 35 6.73 -14.34 -9.36
CA ARG A 35 7.55 -13.17 -9.70
C ARG A 35 7.24 -12.67 -11.13
N HIS A 36 6.92 -13.55 -12.07
CA HIS A 36 6.52 -13.18 -13.45
C HIS A 36 5.09 -12.64 -13.50
N MET A 37 4.17 -13.18 -12.69
CA MET A 37 2.80 -12.65 -12.55
C MET A 37 2.78 -11.31 -11.83
N ASN A 38 3.64 -11.10 -10.82
CA ASN A 38 3.80 -9.81 -10.13
C ASN A 38 4.45 -8.71 -10.99
N ASN A 39 4.98 -9.02 -12.17
CA ASN A 39 5.59 -8.01 -13.05
C ASN A 39 4.61 -7.44 -14.09
N LYS A 40 3.34 -7.86 -14.06
CA LYS A 40 2.30 -7.28 -14.93
C LYS A 40 1.72 -6.06 -14.25
N MET A 41 1.88 -4.89 -14.86
CA MET A 41 1.28 -3.64 -14.41
C MET A 41 -0.22 -3.83 -14.19
N GLN A 42 -0.72 -3.51 -12.99
CA GLN A 42 -2.13 -3.67 -12.63
C GLN A 42 -2.94 -2.41 -12.92
N LEU A 43 -2.25 -1.28 -13.14
CA LEU A 43 -2.84 0.04 -13.35
C LEU A 43 -2.48 0.57 -14.74
N LYS A 44 -3.34 1.43 -15.25
CA LYS A 44 -3.06 2.31 -16.40
C LYS A 44 -3.35 3.76 -16.01
N GLN A 45 -2.50 4.69 -16.45
CA GLN A 45 -2.77 6.12 -16.35
C GLN A 45 -3.82 6.51 -17.39
N ILE A 46 -4.83 7.28 -16.99
CA ILE A 46 -5.97 7.63 -17.84
C ILE A 46 -5.91 9.09 -18.29
N ALA A 47 -5.70 10.01 -17.34
CA ALA A 47 -5.74 11.44 -17.60
C ALA A 47 -4.99 12.21 -16.52
N GLU A 48 -4.67 13.47 -16.83
CA GLU A 48 -4.11 14.40 -15.86
C GLU A 48 -4.73 15.80 -16.00
N ALA A 49 -4.79 16.54 -14.90
CA ALA A 49 -5.31 17.90 -14.88
C ALA A 49 -4.70 18.70 -13.73
N LYS A 50 -4.68 20.04 -13.84
CA LYS A 50 -4.30 20.92 -12.75
C LYS A 50 -5.38 20.90 -11.66
N LEU A 51 -4.96 20.85 -10.42
CA LEU A 51 -5.82 20.92 -9.23
C LEU A 51 -5.33 22.03 -8.31
N PRO A 52 -5.91 23.24 -8.38
CA PRO A 52 -5.66 24.29 -7.39
C PRO A 52 -6.14 23.85 -6.01
N THR A 53 -5.31 24.02 -4.99
CA THR A 53 -5.62 23.70 -3.59
C THR A 53 -5.18 24.84 -2.67
N PRO A 54 -5.62 24.88 -1.40
CA PRO A 54 -5.13 25.87 -0.42
C PRO A 54 -3.62 25.83 -0.20
N TRP A 55 -2.96 24.72 -0.55
CA TRP A 55 -1.50 24.54 -0.41
C TRP A 55 -0.73 24.80 -1.71
N GLY A 56 -1.41 25.11 -2.82
CA GLY A 56 -0.84 25.38 -4.14
C GLY A 56 -1.41 24.48 -5.25
N ASP A 57 -0.85 24.64 -6.43
CA ASP A 57 -1.32 23.94 -7.63
C ASP A 57 -0.64 22.57 -7.74
N PHE A 58 -1.42 21.50 -7.60
CA PHE A 58 -1.00 20.14 -7.85
C PHE A 58 -1.37 19.71 -9.28
N LEU A 59 -0.58 18.79 -9.84
CA LEU A 59 -0.99 17.99 -10.99
C LEU A 59 -1.73 16.76 -10.46
N MET A 60 -3.01 16.63 -10.77
CA MET A 60 -3.82 15.47 -10.44
C MET A 60 -3.77 14.48 -11.59
N ILE A 61 -3.37 13.23 -11.30
CA ILE A 61 -3.22 12.15 -12.28
C ILE A 61 -4.15 11.01 -11.88
N GLY A 62 -5.03 10.61 -12.79
CA GLY A 62 -5.98 9.50 -12.60
C GLY A 62 -5.43 8.19 -13.13
N PHE A 63 -5.61 7.13 -12.35
CA PHE A 63 -5.26 5.75 -12.70
C PHE A 63 -6.50 4.87 -12.59
N GLU A 64 -6.58 3.85 -13.44
CA GLU A 64 -7.63 2.83 -13.40
C GLU A 64 -7.00 1.46 -13.18
N GLU A 65 -7.52 0.71 -12.23
CA GLU A 65 -7.17 -0.69 -12.04
C GLU A 65 -7.75 -1.54 -13.17
N ILE A 66 -6.87 -2.26 -13.88
CA ILE A 66 -7.24 -3.01 -15.09
C ILE A 66 -8.24 -4.13 -14.79
N ALA A 67 -8.14 -4.75 -13.62
CA ALA A 67 -8.97 -5.89 -13.24
C ALA A 67 -10.38 -5.50 -12.79
N THR A 68 -10.53 -4.37 -12.10
CA THR A 68 -11.77 -3.98 -11.42
C THR A 68 -12.43 -2.74 -12.01
N GLY A 69 -11.67 -1.91 -12.76
CA GLY A 69 -12.08 -0.60 -13.20
C GLY A 69 -12.10 0.46 -12.08
N GLN A 70 -11.58 0.13 -10.90
CA GLN A 70 -11.50 1.08 -9.80
C GLN A 70 -10.47 2.17 -10.10
N ASP A 71 -10.81 3.41 -9.78
CA ASP A 71 -9.96 4.57 -9.98
C ASP A 71 -9.12 4.88 -8.72
N HIS A 72 -7.90 5.37 -8.97
CA HIS A 72 -6.97 5.90 -7.97
C HIS A 72 -6.41 7.23 -8.45
N VAL A 73 -5.86 8.04 -7.54
CA VAL A 73 -5.37 9.38 -7.87
C VAL A 73 -3.98 9.59 -7.29
N ALA A 74 -3.09 10.22 -8.08
CA ALA A 74 -1.90 10.86 -7.55
C ALA A 74 -2.02 12.39 -7.63
N LEU A 75 -1.56 13.08 -6.59
CA LEU A 75 -1.36 14.52 -6.58
C LEU A 75 0.14 14.78 -6.58
N VAL A 76 0.65 15.39 -7.63
CA VAL A 76 2.08 15.69 -7.83
C VAL A 76 2.29 17.19 -7.68
N TYR A 77 3.22 17.59 -6.82
CA TYR A 77 3.61 18.99 -6.61
C TYR A 77 5.04 19.22 -7.09
N GLY A 78 5.25 20.29 -7.85
CA GLY A 78 6.56 20.64 -8.40
C GLY A 78 7.08 19.65 -9.45
N THR A 79 8.35 19.76 -9.76
CA THR A 79 9.01 18.88 -10.75
C THR A 79 9.61 17.67 -10.04
N ILE A 80 9.25 16.49 -10.50
CA ILE A 80 9.81 15.23 -10.02
C ILE A 80 10.96 14.84 -10.95
N SER A 81 12.14 14.61 -10.38
CA SER A 81 13.30 14.11 -11.12
C SER A 81 13.68 12.70 -10.66
N ASP A 82 14.15 11.87 -11.57
CA ASP A 82 14.46 10.45 -11.33
C ASP A 82 15.64 10.24 -10.37
N ASN A 83 16.45 11.28 -10.12
CA ASN A 83 17.73 11.14 -9.42
C ASN A 83 17.68 11.48 -7.92
N GLU A 84 16.53 11.92 -7.40
CA GLU A 84 16.43 12.34 -6.00
C GLU A 84 15.21 11.74 -5.32
N PRO A 85 15.34 11.26 -4.07
CA PRO A 85 14.21 10.76 -3.31
C PRO A 85 13.11 11.82 -3.17
N VAL A 86 11.86 11.41 -3.38
CA VAL A 86 10.69 12.30 -3.37
C VAL A 86 9.95 12.15 -2.05
N LEU A 87 9.59 13.27 -1.41
CA LEU A 87 8.68 13.22 -0.26
C LEU A 87 7.33 12.72 -0.73
N SER A 88 6.84 11.65 -0.12
CA SER A 88 5.60 11.03 -0.57
C SER A 88 4.71 10.54 0.55
N ARG A 89 3.41 10.56 0.30
CA ARG A 89 2.37 10.01 1.15
C ARG A 89 1.51 9.01 0.37
N ILE A 90 1.33 7.82 0.91
CA ILE A 90 0.24 6.92 0.51
C ILE A 90 -0.92 7.15 1.47
N HIS A 91 -1.97 7.82 0.99
CA HIS A 91 -3.20 8.07 1.73
C HIS A 91 -4.29 7.10 1.28
N SER A 92 -4.76 6.23 2.18
CA SER A 92 -5.90 5.36 1.88
C SER A 92 -7.18 6.12 2.13
N GLU A 93 -8.09 6.09 1.17
CA GLU A 93 -9.40 6.76 1.19
C GLU A 93 -10.14 6.56 2.52
N CYS A 94 -10.69 7.65 3.02
CA CYS A 94 -11.53 7.67 4.21
C CYS A 94 -12.57 8.78 4.07
N LEU A 95 -13.67 8.53 3.35
CA LEU A 95 -14.71 9.53 3.08
C LEU A 95 -15.10 10.30 4.33
N THR A 96 -15.29 9.59 5.45
CA THR A 96 -15.72 10.23 6.69
C THR A 96 -14.69 11.20 7.28
N GLY A 97 -13.39 10.89 7.19
CA GLY A 97 -12.31 11.74 7.67
C GLY A 97 -11.93 12.81 6.66
N ASP A 98 -11.83 12.44 5.39
CA ASP A 98 -11.28 13.30 4.33
C ASP A 98 -12.28 14.36 3.84
N ALA A 99 -13.58 14.02 3.80
CA ALA A 99 -14.62 14.89 3.24
C ALA A 99 -15.74 15.26 4.23
N LEU A 100 -16.00 14.44 5.26
CA LEU A 100 -17.08 14.68 6.23
C LEU A 100 -16.55 15.15 7.58
N PHE A 101 -15.26 15.44 7.71
CA PHE A 101 -14.60 16.02 8.90
C PHE A 101 -14.81 15.21 10.17
N SER A 102 -14.90 13.89 10.09
CA SER A 102 -15.12 13.00 11.22
C SER A 102 -13.97 13.07 12.22
N LEU A 103 -14.29 13.21 13.49
CA LEU A 103 -13.34 13.15 14.60
C LEU A 103 -13.05 11.70 15.08
N ARG A 104 -13.68 10.67 14.48
CA ARG A 104 -13.47 9.26 14.83
C ARG A 104 -12.12 8.72 14.39
N CYS A 105 -11.46 9.38 13.45
CA CYS A 105 -10.14 9.00 12.93
C CYS A 105 -9.25 10.25 12.78
N ASP A 106 -8.02 9.99 12.39
CA ASP A 106 -7.00 10.98 12.10
C ASP A 106 -6.79 11.24 10.59
N CYS A 107 -7.63 10.67 9.72
CA CYS A 107 -7.39 10.61 8.27
C CYS A 107 -7.38 12.01 7.62
N GLY A 108 -8.41 12.82 7.81
CA GLY A 108 -8.48 14.18 7.24
C GLY A 108 -7.29 15.04 7.69
N PHE A 109 -6.96 15.03 8.99
CA PHE A 109 -5.80 15.74 9.50
C PHE A 109 -4.48 15.25 8.86
N GLN A 110 -4.35 13.94 8.60
CA GLN A 110 -3.17 13.40 7.93
C GLN A 110 -3.12 13.81 6.45
N LEU A 111 -4.27 13.88 5.77
CA LEU A 111 -4.35 14.34 4.38
C LEU A 111 -3.89 15.80 4.27
N GLU A 112 -4.46 16.67 5.08
CA GLU A 112 -4.10 18.09 5.14
C GLU A 112 -2.61 18.30 5.47
N ALA A 113 -2.12 17.65 6.52
CA ALA A 113 -0.72 17.75 6.94
C ALA A 113 0.25 17.25 5.87
N ALA A 114 -0.09 16.17 5.14
CA ALA A 114 0.74 15.66 4.07
C ALA A 114 0.80 16.62 2.88
N LEU A 115 -0.33 17.17 2.44
CA LEU A 115 -0.38 18.18 1.36
C LEU A 115 0.42 19.43 1.75
N ALA A 116 0.25 19.93 2.97
CA ALA A 116 1.00 21.07 3.48
C ALA A 116 2.52 20.82 3.51
N GLN A 117 2.96 19.64 3.96
CA GLN A 117 4.38 19.29 4.00
C GLN A 117 4.97 19.15 2.60
N ILE A 118 4.26 18.52 1.68
CA ILE A 118 4.68 18.38 0.27
C ILE A 118 4.83 19.75 -0.38
N ALA A 119 3.85 20.65 -0.20
CA ALA A 119 3.90 21.98 -0.75
C ALA A 119 5.04 22.82 -0.13
N LYS A 120 5.26 22.70 1.18
CA LYS A 120 6.38 23.37 1.87
C LYS A 120 7.75 22.90 1.39
N GLU A 121 7.89 21.61 1.04
CA GLU A 121 9.14 21.08 0.46
C GLU A 121 9.36 21.55 -0.98
N GLY A 122 8.31 22.05 -1.65
CA GLY A 122 8.36 22.53 -3.04
C GLY A 122 8.24 21.43 -4.09
N ARG A 123 8.27 20.16 -3.70
CA ARG A 123 8.04 19.00 -4.57
C ARG A 123 7.60 17.78 -3.75
N GLY A 124 6.77 16.93 -4.33
CA GLY A 124 6.36 15.69 -3.70
C GLY A 124 5.13 15.05 -4.34
N ILE A 125 4.74 13.90 -3.79
CA ILE A 125 3.64 13.09 -4.33
C ILE A 125 2.74 12.62 -3.20
N LEU A 126 1.43 12.81 -3.37
CA LEU A 126 0.43 12.13 -2.55
C LEU A 126 -0.32 11.13 -3.42
N LEU A 127 -0.24 9.84 -3.10
CA LEU A 127 -1.08 8.80 -3.69
C LEU A 127 -2.37 8.70 -2.87
N TYR A 128 -3.51 8.98 -3.49
CA TYR A 128 -4.83 8.77 -2.91
C TYR A 128 -5.35 7.41 -3.36
N HIS A 129 -5.14 6.41 -2.48
CA HIS A 129 -5.43 5.01 -2.73
C HIS A 129 -6.87 4.70 -2.33
N ARG A 130 -7.75 4.54 -3.32
CA ARG A 130 -9.18 4.43 -3.15
C ARG A 130 -9.62 3.04 -2.71
N GLN A 131 -9.24 2.65 -1.50
CA GLN A 131 -9.66 1.43 -0.82
C GLN A 131 -10.26 1.81 0.55
N GLU A 132 -11.52 2.26 0.52
CA GLU A 132 -12.29 2.73 1.67
C GLU A 132 -12.45 1.65 2.74
N GLY A 133 -12.37 2.09 4.01
CA GLY A 133 -12.59 1.19 5.15
C GLY A 133 -11.57 0.06 5.26
N ARG A 134 -10.33 0.25 4.80
CA ARG A 134 -9.31 -0.81 4.63
C ARG A 134 -9.74 -1.87 3.61
N ASN A 135 -10.36 -1.43 2.53
CA ASN A 135 -10.86 -2.23 1.42
C ASN A 135 -12.12 -3.06 1.71
N ILE A 136 -12.82 -2.82 2.82
CA ILE A 136 -14.14 -3.44 3.06
C ILE A 136 -15.31 -2.60 2.50
N GLY A 137 -15.01 -1.42 2.00
CA GLY A 137 -15.97 -0.48 1.43
C GLY A 137 -16.74 0.34 2.47
N LEU A 138 -17.37 1.44 2.00
CA LEU A 138 -18.04 2.41 2.85
C LEU A 138 -19.17 1.81 3.69
N LEU A 139 -20.03 0.99 3.09
CA LEU A 139 -21.18 0.44 3.82
C LEU A 139 -20.77 -0.50 4.94
N ASN A 140 -19.75 -1.35 4.72
CA ASN A 140 -19.24 -2.23 5.77
C ASN A 140 -18.48 -1.43 6.85
N LYS A 141 -17.80 -0.34 6.47
CA LYS A 141 -17.22 0.60 7.45
C LYS A 141 -18.30 1.22 8.34
N ILE A 142 -19.47 1.59 7.81
CA ILE A 142 -20.59 2.10 8.61
C ILE A 142 -21.11 1.01 9.54
N ARG A 143 -21.23 -0.25 9.08
CA ARG A 143 -21.57 -1.41 9.95
C ARG A 143 -20.54 -1.62 11.05
N ALA A 144 -19.23 -1.52 10.72
CA ALA A 144 -18.17 -1.60 11.72
C ALA A 144 -18.26 -0.48 12.76
N TYR A 145 -18.60 0.75 12.34
CA TYR A 145 -18.85 1.85 13.28
C TYR A 145 -20.02 1.55 14.23
N ALA A 146 -21.10 0.96 13.74
CA ALA A 146 -22.24 0.57 14.59
C ALA A 146 -21.87 -0.52 15.61
N LEU A 147 -20.93 -1.42 15.28
CA LEU A 147 -20.38 -2.39 16.24
C LEU A 147 -19.44 -1.71 17.26
N GLN A 148 -18.64 -0.76 16.82
CA GLN A 148 -17.77 0.03 17.70
C GLN A 148 -18.59 0.87 18.70
N ASP A 149 -19.73 1.41 18.30
CA ASP A 149 -20.67 2.12 19.21
C ASP A 149 -21.22 1.20 20.32
N LYS A 150 -21.17 -0.11 20.11
CA LYS A 150 -21.55 -1.16 21.10
C LYS A 150 -20.37 -1.72 21.88
N GLY A 151 -19.15 -1.16 21.69
CA GLY A 151 -17.96 -1.50 22.47
C GLY A 151 -16.92 -2.38 21.76
N ALA A 152 -17.15 -2.84 20.52
CA ALA A 152 -16.12 -3.54 19.76
C ALA A 152 -14.98 -2.57 19.38
N ASP A 153 -13.74 -3.05 19.34
CA ASP A 153 -12.68 -2.28 18.69
C ASP A 153 -12.68 -2.47 17.15
N THR A 154 -11.80 -1.75 16.46
CA THR A 154 -11.78 -1.75 14.98
C THR A 154 -11.45 -3.12 14.39
N VAL A 155 -10.58 -3.91 15.04
CA VAL A 155 -10.19 -5.25 14.56
C VAL A 155 -11.32 -6.24 14.82
N GLU A 156 -11.90 -6.21 16.01
CA GLU A 156 -13.03 -7.02 16.41
C GLU A 156 -14.26 -6.77 15.53
N ALA A 157 -14.56 -5.49 15.23
CA ALA A 157 -15.67 -5.13 14.35
C ALA A 157 -15.49 -5.70 12.93
N ASN A 158 -14.26 -5.64 12.36
CA ASN A 158 -13.99 -6.24 11.05
C ASN A 158 -14.18 -7.76 11.09
N HIS A 159 -13.65 -8.45 12.09
CA HIS A 159 -13.78 -9.90 12.23
C HIS A 159 -15.25 -10.33 12.38
N GLN A 160 -16.07 -9.60 13.16
CA GLN A 160 -17.50 -9.87 13.29
C GLN A 160 -18.26 -9.73 11.96
N LEU A 161 -17.74 -8.90 11.03
CA LEU A 161 -18.27 -8.73 9.67
C LEU A 161 -17.69 -9.71 8.65
N GLY A 162 -16.78 -10.62 9.08
CA GLY A 162 -16.16 -11.63 8.23
C GLY A 162 -14.94 -11.14 7.42
N PHE A 163 -14.36 -9.98 7.78
CA PHE A 163 -13.18 -9.42 7.12
C PHE A 163 -11.91 -9.60 7.95
N ALA A 164 -10.75 -9.60 7.29
CA ALA A 164 -9.48 -9.46 7.97
C ALA A 164 -9.32 -8.05 8.60
N ALA A 165 -8.31 -7.88 9.45
CA ALA A 165 -8.01 -6.58 10.06
C ALA A 165 -7.64 -5.50 9.02
N ASP A 166 -7.09 -5.91 7.88
CA ASP A 166 -6.67 -5.02 6.76
C ASP A 166 -6.69 -5.82 5.46
N GLU A 167 -7.56 -5.44 4.51
CA GLU A 167 -7.76 -6.06 3.20
C GLU A 167 -7.12 -5.25 2.07
N ARG A 168 -6.34 -4.18 2.38
CA ARG A 168 -5.79 -3.29 1.36
C ARG A 168 -4.65 -3.94 0.59
N ASP A 169 -4.66 -3.75 -0.71
CA ASP A 169 -3.55 -4.07 -1.60
C ASP A 169 -2.69 -2.84 -1.89
N PHE A 170 -1.59 -2.70 -1.17
CA PHE A 170 -0.66 -1.59 -1.39
C PHE A 170 0.28 -1.81 -2.59
N THR A 171 0.28 -2.98 -3.24
CA THR A 171 1.11 -3.22 -4.44
C THR A 171 0.69 -2.29 -5.58
N LEU A 172 -0.59 -1.92 -5.67
CA LEU A 172 -1.12 -0.92 -6.58
C LEU A 172 -0.40 0.44 -6.44
N CYS A 173 -0.05 0.84 -5.21
CA CYS A 173 0.70 2.07 -4.98
C CYS A 173 2.12 2.01 -5.58
N ALA A 174 2.76 0.84 -5.56
CA ALA A 174 4.05 0.66 -6.20
C ALA A 174 3.95 0.81 -7.72
N ASP A 175 2.88 0.31 -8.33
CA ASP A 175 2.62 0.50 -9.75
C ASP A 175 2.36 1.98 -10.10
N MET A 176 1.66 2.72 -9.23
CA MET A 176 1.50 4.17 -9.40
C MET A 176 2.87 4.88 -9.41
N TYR A 177 3.77 4.58 -8.46
CA TYR A 177 5.11 5.15 -8.46
C TYR A 177 5.91 4.82 -9.74
N LYS A 178 5.85 3.57 -10.19
CA LYS A 178 6.52 3.14 -11.43
C LYS A 178 6.00 3.91 -12.65
N LEU A 179 4.67 4.08 -12.77
CA LEU A 179 4.05 4.86 -13.84
C LEU A 179 4.43 6.35 -13.78
N LEU A 180 4.71 6.88 -12.60
CA LEU A 180 5.20 8.24 -12.39
C LEU A 180 6.72 8.38 -12.57
N GLY A 181 7.46 7.29 -12.89
CA GLY A 181 8.91 7.28 -13.00
C GLY A 181 9.64 7.43 -11.66
N VAL A 182 9.00 7.11 -10.54
CA VAL A 182 9.54 7.31 -9.19
C VAL A 182 10.04 5.99 -8.62
N HIS A 183 11.34 5.94 -8.30
CA HIS A 183 12.00 4.73 -7.80
C HIS A 183 12.48 4.84 -6.35
N ALA A 184 12.62 6.07 -5.83
CA ALA A 184 13.08 6.33 -4.47
C ALA A 184 12.20 7.38 -3.80
N ILE A 185 11.78 7.12 -2.56
CA ILE A 185 10.89 8.02 -1.80
C ILE A 185 11.31 8.17 -0.35
N ARG A 186 10.96 9.32 0.24
CA ARG A 186 10.86 9.56 1.67
C ARG A 186 9.38 9.43 2.04
N LEU A 187 9.01 8.37 2.74
CA LEU A 187 7.60 8.00 2.92
C LEU A 187 7.02 8.54 4.23
N LEU A 188 6.06 9.47 4.12
CA LEU A 188 5.24 9.97 5.23
C LEU A 188 4.30 8.87 5.73
N THR A 189 4.71 8.13 6.77
CA THR A 189 3.92 7.04 7.33
C THR A 189 4.28 6.70 8.76
N ASN A 190 3.29 6.23 9.54
CA ASN A 190 3.47 5.59 10.83
C ASN A 190 3.20 4.07 10.76
N ASN A 191 2.89 3.53 9.56
CA ASN A 191 2.60 2.12 9.35
C ASN A 191 3.83 1.40 8.78
N PRO A 192 4.52 0.53 9.55
CA PRO A 192 5.69 -0.22 9.06
C PRO A 192 5.36 -1.14 7.88
N LYS A 193 4.15 -1.71 7.83
CA LYS A 193 3.72 -2.57 6.71
C LYS A 193 3.74 -1.85 5.36
N LYS A 194 3.47 -0.52 5.33
CA LYS A 194 3.59 0.24 4.07
C LYS A 194 5.04 0.31 3.60
N VAL A 195 5.99 0.45 4.51
CA VAL A 195 7.43 0.45 4.18
C VAL A 195 7.84 -0.91 3.63
N GLU A 196 7.46 -1.99 4.31
CA GLU A 196 7.75 -3.37 3.92
C GLU A 196 7.23 -3.67 2.51
N ILE A 197 5.91 -3.50 2.27
CA ILE A 197 5.27 -3.80 0.99
C ILE A 197 5.87 -2.97 -0.16
N MET A 198 6.13 -1.68 0.06
CA MET A 198 6.75 -0.84 -0.97
C MET A 198 8.17 -1.30 -1.30
N THR A 199 8.95 -1.67 -0.28
CA THR A 199 10.32 -2.18 -0.46
C THR A 199 10.31 -3.50 -1.22
N GLU A 200 9.43 -4.44 -0.85
CA GLU A 200 9.26 -5.72 -1.56
C GLU A 200 8.82 -5.54 -3.01
N ALA A 201 7.99 -4.52 -3.29
CA ALA A 201 7.55 -4.15 -4.63
C ALA A 201 8.61 -3.39 -5.45
N GLY A 202 9.81 -3.17 -4.89
CA GLY A 202 10.96 -2.58 -5.57
C GLY A 202 11.03 -1.05 -5.53
N ILE A 203 10.28 -0.39 -4.63
CA ILE A 203 10.40 1.04 -4.37
C ILE A 203 11.44 1.24 -3.26
N ASN A 204 12.46 2.05 -3.53
CA ASN A 204 13.49 2.37 -2.55
C ASN A 204 12.96 3.37 -1.51
N ILE A 205 12.70 2.91 -0.29
CA ILE A 205 12.32 3.77 0.84
C ILE A 205 13.59 4.24 1.54
N VAL A 206 14.07 5.43 1.18
CA VAL A 206 15.31 5.98 1.77
C VAL A 206 15.10 6.51 3.19
N GLU A 207 13.87 6.90 3.51
CA GLU A 207 13.51 7.43 4.82
C GLU A 207 12.03 7.19 5.12
N ARG A 208 11.71 6.78 6.33
CA ARG A 208 10.35 6.85 6.89
C ARG A 208 10.19 8.18 7.64
N VAL A 209 9.33 9.06 7.14
CA VAL A 209 9.02 10.33 7.78
C VAL A 209 7.76 10.16 8.65
N PRO A 210 7.82 10.44 9.97
CA PRO A 210 6.63 10.38 10.82
C PRO A 210 5.56 11.39 10.40
N LEU A 211 4.28 11.01 10.50
CA LEU A 211 3.15 11.89 10.28
C LEU A 211 2.15 11.74 11.43
N ILE A 212 2.43 12.41 12.55
CA ILE A 212 1.65 12.33 13.77
C ILE A 212 0.84 13.61 13.88
N THR A 213 -0.48 13.51 13.71
CA THR A 213 -1.41 14.66 13.73
C THR A 213 -2.84 14.18 14.02
N GLY A 214 -3.72 15.11 14.41
CA GLY A 214 -5.17 14.90 14.49
C GLY A 214 -5.64 14.08 15.69
N ARG A 215 -4.79 13.78 16.69
CA ARG A 215 -5.23 13.11 17.93
C ARG A 215 -6.21 14.01 18.69
N ASN A 216 -7.32 13.44 19.12
CA ASN A 216 -8.35 14.11 19.90
C ASN A 216 -9.08 13.09 20.81
N ALA A 217 -9.91 13.58 21.73
CA ALA A 217 -10.62 12.75 22.70
C ALA A 217 -11.57 11.70 22.06
N LYS A 218 -12.04 11.94 20.81
CA LYS A 218 -12.95 11.04 20.11
C LYS A 218 -12.24 9.91 19.36
N ASN A 219 -10.94 10.09 19.01
CA ASN A 219 -10.17 9.09 18.29
C ASN A 219 -9.03 8.45 19.10
N ALA A 220 -8.84 8.85 20.36
CA ALA A 220 -7.76 8.33 21.20
C ALA A 220 -7.77 6.79 21.28
N HIS A 221 -8.94 6.18 21.52
CA HIS A 221 -9.10 4.72 21.55
C HIS A 221 -8.74 4.06 20.20
N TYR A 222 -9.19 4.64 19.09
CA TYR A 222 -8.87 4.18 17.74
C TYR A 222 -7.36 4.23 17.45
N LEU A 223 -6.68 5.30 17.84
CA LEU A 223 -5.22 5.43 17.66
C LEU A 223 -4.44 4.46 18.56
N ASN A 224 -4.90 4.24 19.79
CA ASN A 224 -4.32 3.24 20.68
C ASN A 224 -4.49 1.82 20.11
N THR A 225 -5.64 1.48 19.50
CA THR A 225 -5.84 0.20 18.79
C THR A 225 -4.88 0.07 17.61
N LYS A 226 -4.65 1.13 16.83
CA LYS A 226 -3.64 1.12 15.77
C LYS A 226 -2.24 0.83 16.28
N ALA A 227 -1.83 1.46 17.39
CA ALA A 227 -0.53 1.22 17.99
C ALA A 227 -0.40 -0.22 18.51
N ARG A 228 -1.33 -0.67 19.35
CA ARG A 228 -1.24 -1.94 20.07
C ARG A 228 -1.52 -3.17 19.22
N LYS A 229 -2.58 -3.13 18.40
CA LYS A 229 -3.05 -4.30 17.62
C LYS A 229 -2.58 -4.31 16.17
N MET A 230 -2.15 -3.17 15.62
CA MET A 230 -1.78 -3.05 14.20
C MET A 230 -0.33 -2.60 13.97
N GLY A 231 0.47 -2.47 15.02
CA GLY A 231 1.90 -2.18 14.95
C GLY A 231 2.24 -0.78 14.42
N HIS A 232 1.31 0.18 14.48
CA HIS A 232 1.61 1.55 14.06
C HIS A 232 2.55 2.25 15.05
N LEU A 233 3.52 2.98 14.51
CA LEU A 233 4.49 3.78 15.28
C LEU A 233 3.85 5.09 15.71
N LEU A 234 3.00 5.03 16.71
CA LEU A 234 2.30 6.17 17.31
C LEU A 234 2.67 6.26 18.79
N PRO A 235 2.79 7.47 19.37
CA PRO A 235 2.99 7.62 20.81
C PRO A 235 1.76 7.07 21.55
N GLU A 236 2.01 6.26 22.56
CA GLU A 236 0.98 5.87 23.51
C GLU A 236 0.84 7.00 24.52
N GLU A 237 -0.34 7.59 24.57
CA GLU A 237 -0.73 8.51 25.63
C GLU A 237 -1.79 7.85 26.50
N PRO A 238 -1.77 8.10 27.81
CA PRO A 238 -2.71 7.53 28.76
C PRO A 238 -4.18 7.88 28.46
#